data_30568a26b9bb053523c8d30f13ee1bfd
#
_entry.id   30568a26b9bb053523c8d30f13ee1bfd
#
_cell.length_a   1.000
_cell.length_b   1.000
_cell.length_c   1.000
_cell.angle_alpha   90.00
_cell.angle_beta   90.00
_cell.angle_gamma   90.00
#
_symmetry.space_group_name_H-M   'P 1'
#
loop_
_entity.id
_entity.type
_entity.pdbx_description
1 polymer ?
#
loop_
_entity_poly.entity_id
_entity_poly.type
_entity_poly.pdbx_seq_one_letter_code
_entity_poly.pdbx_strand_id
1 'polypeptide(L)'
;MTREEAKELALSKVDNANCLVLQLGTGFGKTKLAIECTNKICDRVFKREEEPTHVLILVSKTVHKDVWKKELDKWGIKTDCIIIECYESLHKYEDAYFDVVICDEAQHLSEARQESLKTIHIQDLLIVLSATLKKELCWFFKANYKTEFIKCDIKEAIEDDVLPEPTIYLLPLKLDNSVCQYKYDKFKKTIIGTQLGYYNNMCSLIDFYKRKYMTSKREFMKNLWLRACNDRLKWLSEQKEDTIKVILNKLNRYRTLTFCSSIEQTEKLGKFCINSKNKKSVEYLDMFNNKQIKHITSCNILNESVNLVDCRIGIFCNLNASDIIVKQRNGRLLRHKNPVIIVPYYEHTREAELVDKIIENYNEDRIITIHNLNEIKL
;
A
#
# COMPACT_ATOMS: atom_id res chain seq x y z
N MET A 1 14.59 -14.02 -7.90
CA MET A 1 15.76 -13.20 -7.50
C MET A 1 15.79 -13.05 -5.98
N THR A 2 16.85 -13.54 -5.34
CA THR A 2 17.07 -13.43 -3.89
C THR A 2 17.44 -12.00 -3.47
N ARG A 3 17.43 -11.72 -2.15
CA ARG A 3 17.86 -10.39 -1.66
C ARG A 3 19.32 -10.10 -1.93
N GLU A 4 20.17 -11.13 -1.87
CA GLU A 4 21.61 -10.96 -2.11
C GLU A 4 21.91 -10.73 -3.59
N GLU A 5 21.29 -11.50 -4.49
CA GLU A 5 21.36 -11.27 -5.94
C GLU A 5 20.88 -9.86 -6.31
N ALA A 6 19.78 -9.38 -5.71
CA ALA A 6 19.29 -8.03 -5.95
C ALA A 6 20.27 -6.95 -5.47
N LYS A 7 20.95 -7.20 -4.34
CA LYS A 7 22.00 -6.32 -3.80
C LYS A 7 23.21 -6.27 -4.72
N GLU A 8 23.75 -7.42 -5.10
CA GLU A 8 24.91 -7.51 -6.00
C GLU A 8 24.60 -6.82 -7.33
N LEU A 9 23.43 -7.09 -7.90
CA LEU A 9 22.98 -6.47 -9.13
C LEU A 9 22.80 -4.95 -8.98
N ALA A 10 22.22 -4.46 -7.88
CA ALA A 10 22.07 -3.04 -7.63
C ALA A 10 23.43 -2.34 -7.52
N LEU A 11 24.31 -2.89 -6.70
CA LEU A 11 25.65 -2.35 -6.51
C LEU A 11 26.48 -2.34 -7.79
N SER A 12 26.35 -3.35 -8.66
CA SER A 12 27.04 -3.37 -9.97
C SER A 12 26.52 -2.30 -10.92
N LYS A 13 25.20 -1.98 -10.86
CA LYS A 13 24.56 -0.99 -11.73
C LYS A 13 24.80 0.46 -11.30
N VAL A 14 25.06 0.71 -10.02
CA VAL A 14 25.36 2.05 -9.46
C VAL A 14 26.50 2.76 -10.21
N ASP A 15 27.50 2.02 -10.68
CA ASP A 15 28.65 2.62 -11.37
C ASP A 15 28.36 3.04 -12.82
N ASN A 16 27.28 2.51 -13.41
CA ASN A 16 26.97 2.68 -14.82
C ASN A 16 25.67 3.47 -15.09
N ALA A 17 24.93 3.83 -14.07
CA ALA A 17 23.63 4.51 -14.17
C ALA A 17 23.64 5.82 -13.38
N ASN A 18 22.88 6.82 -13.84
CA ASN A 18 22.55 7.99 -13.00
C ASN A 18 21.15 7.86 -12.39
N CYS A 19 20.37 6.85 -12.78
CA CYS A 19 19.09 6.54 -12.16
C CYS A 19 18.94 5.03 -11.97
N LEU A 20 18.69 4.60 -10.74
CA LEU A 20 18.45 3.20 -10.40
C LEU A 20 17.02 3.03 -9.89
N VAL A 21 16.21 2.33 -10.65
CA VAL A 21 14.81 2.03 -10.30
C VAL A 21 14.71 0.66 -9.66
N LEU A 22 14.41 0.63 -8.37
CA LEU A 22 14.18 -0.58 -7.58
C LEU A 22 12.67 -0.86 -7.50
N GLN A 23 12.15 -1.58 -8.49
CA GLN A 23 10.76 -2.01 -8.54
C GLN A 23 10.63 -3.40 -7.90
N LEU A 24 10.65 -3.44 -6.58
CA LEU A 24 10.67 -4.65 -5.77
C LEU A 24 9.42 -4.77 -4.90
N GLY A 25 8.92 -5.98 -4.70
CA GLY A 25 7.75 -6.23 -3.86
C GLY A 25 7.88 -5.63 -2.45
N THR A 26 6.76 -5.31 -1.80
CA THR A 26 6.75 -4.82 -0.42
C THR A 26 7.29 -5.90 0.52
N GLY A 27 8.23 -5.56 1.40
CA GLY A 27 8.89 -6.53 2.29
C GLY A 27 10.20 -7.09 1.73
N PHE A 28 10.54 -6.80 0.48
CA PHE A 28 11.80 -7.25 -0.13
C PHE A 28 13.06 -6.63 0.51
N GLY A 29 12.96 -5.41 1.06
CA GLY A 29 14.09 -4.71 1.69
C GLY A 29 14.61 -3.52 0.90
N LYS A 30 13.75 -2.87 0.08
CA LYS A 30 14.10 -1.70 -0.76
C LYS A 30 14.89 -0.61 -0.04
N THR A 31 14.45 -0.23 1.17
CA THR A 31 15.07 0.83 1.97
C THR A 31 16.52 0.49 2.33
N LYS A 32 16.76 -0.74 2.79
CA LYS A 32 18.12 -1.22 3.06
C LYS A 32 19.00 -1.16 1.82
N LEU A 33 18.48 -1.65 0.70
CA LEU A 33 19.20 -1.67 -0.57
C LEU A 33 19.53 -0.26 -1.07
N ALA A 34 18.62 0.70 -0.90
CA ALA A 34 18.87 2.11 -1.22
C ALA A 34 20.01 2.69 -0.36
N ILE A 35 20.03 2.38 0.95
CA ILE A 35 21.09 2.82 1.86
C ILE A 35 22.44 2.21 1.46
N GLU A 36 22.47 0.93 1.09
CA GLU A 36 23.71 0.25 0.63
C GLU A 36 24.23 0.85 -0.69
N CYS A 37 23.34 1.17 -1.64
CA CYS A 37 23.70 1.89 -2.86
C CYS A 37 24.23 3.30 -2.56
N THR A 38 23.58 4.03 -1.65
CA THR A 38 24.02 5.36 -1.21
C THR A 38 25.39 5.30 -0.56
N ASN A 39 25.63 4.33 0.32
CA ASN A 39 26.92 4.14 0.96
C ASN A 39 28.06 3.90 -0.05
N LYS A 40 27.78 3.19 -1.14
CA LYS A 40 28.75 3.02 -2.23
C LYS A 40 29.09 4.37 -2.90
N ILE A 41 28.08 5.24 -3.07
CA ILE A 41 28.30 6.62 -3.57
C ILE A 41 29.10 7.43 -2.56
N CYS A 42 28.78 7.35 -1.25
CA CYS A 42 29.53 8.05 -0.20
C CYS A 42 31.03 7.70 -0.25
N ASP A 43 31.37 6.41 -0.40
CA ASP A 43 32.75 5.97 -0.53
C ASP A 43 33.43 6.54 -1.80
N ARG A 44 32.65 6.72 -2.88
CA ARG A 44 33.15 7.30 -4.15
C ARG A 44 33.35 8.80 -4.05
N VAL A 45 32.36 9.55 -3.53
CA VAL A 45 32.41 11.00 -3.35
C VAL A 45 33.56 11.39 -2.42
N PHE A 46 33.68 10.71 -1.26
CA PHE A 46 34.74 10.97 -0.31
C PHE A 46 36.15 10.78 -0.91
N LYS A 47 36.32 9.76 -1.75
CA LYS A 47 37.60 9.54 -2.47
C LYS A 47 37.90 10.60 -3.53
N ARG A 48 36.86 11.23 -4.10
CA ARG A 48 36.98 12.22 -5.17
C ARG A 48 37.17 13.64 -4.63
N GLU A 49 36.44 14.01 -3.56
CA GLU A 49 36.30 15.38 -3.10
C GLU A 49 36.72 15.63 -1.66
N GLU A 50 36.94 14.55 -0.87
CA GLU A 50 37.18 14.59 0.59
C GLU A 50 36.05 15.28 1.38
N GLU A 51 34.85 15.39 0.78
CA GLU A 51 33.66 16.04 1.35
C GLU A 51 32.53 15.03 1.65
N PRO A 52 31.61 15.38 2.55
CA PRO A 52 30.47 14.51 2.85
C PRO A 52 29.45 14.53 1.70
N THR A 53 28.90 13.37 1.39
CA THR A 53 27.84 13.21 0.38
C THR A 53 26.54 13.85 0.82
N HIS A 54 25.95 14.72 -0.01
CA HIS A 54 24.67 15.36 0.23
C HIS A 54 23.51 14.50 -0.31
N VAL A 55 22.60 14.10 0.57
CA VAL A 55 21.50 13.17 0.24
C VAL A 55 20.15 13.84 0.48
N LEU A 56 19.28 13.81 -0.53
CA LEU A 56 17.87 14.18 -0.40
C LEU A 56 17.00 12.92 -0.46
N ILE A 57 16.19 12.69 0.56
CA ILE A 57 15.23 11.59 0.62
C ILE A 57 13.81 12.16 0.52
N LEU A 58 13.08 11.80 -0.52
CA LEU A 58 11.72 12.23 -0.78
C LEU A 58 10.73 11.16 -0.37
N VAL A 59 9.79 11.52 0.48
CA VAL A 59 8.77 10.61 1.02
C VAL A 59 7.36 11.10 0.75
N SER A 60 6.38 10.20 0.78
CA SER A 60 4.99 10.56 0.46
C SER A 60 4.23 11.23 1.62
N LYS A 61 4.66 11.02 2.87
CA LYS A 61 4.00 11.56 4.08
C LYS A 61 5.00 11.87 5.18
N THR A 62 4.66 12.83 6.04
CA THR A 62 5.51 13.26 7.17
C THR A 62 5.89 12.09 8.11
N VAL A 63 4.97 11.17 8.38
CA VAL A 63 5.24 9.99 9.21
C VAL A 63 6.34 9.09 8.66
N HIS A 64 6.59 9.13 7.36
CA HIS A 64 7.65 8.35 6.72
C HIS A 64 9.04 8.93 6.99
N LYS A 65 9.15 10.23 7.33
CA LYS A 65 10.43 10.84 7.73
C LYS A 65 11.03 10.13 8.93
N ASP A 66 10.23 9.84 9.96
CA ASP A 66 10.70 9.18 11.18
C ASP A 66 11.00 7.69 10.92
N VAL A 67 10.29 7.06 9.99
CA VAL A 67 10.62 5.70 9.56
C VAL A 67 12.00 5.67 8.89
N TRP A 68 12.27 6.61 7.98
CA TRP A 68 13.56 6.72 7.31
C TRP A 68 14.70 6.99 8.29
N LYS A 69 14.53 7.90 9.27
CA LYS A 69 15.55 8.14 10.31
C LYS A 69 15.93 6.84 11.02
N LYS A 70 14.92 6.08 11.48
CA LYS A 70 15.16 4.78 12.14
C LYS A 70 15.87 3.76 11.24
N GLU A 71 15.54 3.73 9.95
CA GLU A 71 16.20 2.81 9.00
C GLU A 71 17.63 3.27 8.68
N LEU A 72 17.89 4.57 8.58
CA LEU A 72 19.26 5.12 8.42
C LEU A 72 20.15 4.74 9.61
N ASP A 73 19.66 4.94 10.83
CA ASP A 73 20.38 4.55 12.07
C ASP A 73 20.63 3.04 12.11
N LYS A 74 19.61 2.25 11.75
CA LYS A 74 19.66 0.79 11.79
C LYS A 74 20.66 0.19 10.80
N TRP A 75 20.76 0.72 9.58
CA TRP A 75 21.57 0.16 8.50
C TRP A 75 22.91 0.87 8.31
N GLY A 76 23.14 1.97 9.04
CA GLY A 76 24.40 2.70 9.05
C GLY A 76 24.67 3.43 7.75
N ILE A 77 24.10 4.61 7.58
CA ILE A 77 24.45 5.52 6.48
C ILE A 77 25.81 6.17 6.74
N LYS A 78 26.60 6.39 5.68
CA LYS A 78 27.96 6.93 5.77
C LYS A 78 28.07 8.46 5.63
N THR A 79 26.96 9.17 5.77
CA THR A 79 26.95 10.64 5.74
C THR A 79 25.92 11.19 6.72
N ASP A 80 26.21 12.37 7.29
CA ASP A 80 25.29 13.11 8.15
C ASP A 80 24.55 14.23 7.37
N CYS A 81 24.96 14.51 6.12
CA CYS A 81 24.38 15.54 5.25
C CYS A 81 23.09 15.03 4.56
N ILE A 82 22.06 14.74 5.35
CA ILE A 82 20.81 14.13 4.86
C ILE A 82 19.63 15.06 5.11
N ILE A 83 18.88 15.32 4.05
CA ILE A 83 17.58 16.00 4.10
C ILE A 83 16.49 14.97 3.80
N ILE A 84 15.49 14.84 4.68
CA ILE A 84 14.32 14.01 4.45
C ILE A 84 13.11 14.91 4.32
N GLU A 85 12.47 14.95 3.14
CA GLU A 85 11.38 15.86 2.85
C GLU A 85 10.19 15.16 2.17
N CYS A 86 9.00 15.76 2.27
CA CYS A 86 7.83 15.27 1.56
C CYS A 86 7.82 15.76 0.11
N TYR A 87 7.23 14.96 -0.80
CA TYR A 87 7.07 15.36 -2.21
C TYR A 87 6.37 16.71 -2.41
N GLU A 88 5.49 17.11 -1.47
CA GLU A 88 4.82 18.41 -1.50
C GLU A 88 5.81 19.59 -1.40
N SER A 89 6.95 19.39 -0.76
CA SER A 89 7.99 20.39 -0.56
C SER A 89 9.10 20.36 -1.61
N LEU A 90 9.00 19.52 -2.63
CA LEU A 90 10.04 19.31 -3.64
C LEU A 90 10.42 20.60 -4.37
N HIS A 91 9.45 21.47 -4.63
CA HIS A 91 9.65 22.78 -5.25
C HIS A 91 10.62 23.71 -4.50
N LYS A 92 10.92 23.44 -3.23
CA LYS A 92 11.89 24.22 -2.43
C LYS A 92 13.33 23.91 -2.79
N TYR A 93 13.56 22.84 -3.52
CA TYR A 93 14.89 22.33 -3.89
C TYR A 93 15.16 22.47 -5.39
N GLU A 94 14.36 23.27 -6.10
CA GLU A 94 14.63 23.64 -7.49
C GLU A 94 16.00 24.30 -7.58
N ASP A 95 16.79 23.94 -8.58
CA ASP A 95 18.18 24.35 -8.81
C ASP A 95 19.17 23.99 -7.67
N ALA A 96 18.75 23.19 -6.67
CA ALA A 96 19.65 22.70 -5.64
C ALA A 96 20.53 21.52 -6.12
N TYR A 97 21.68 21.34 -5.47
CA TYR A 97 22.66 20.29 -5.79
C TYR A 97 22.64 19.20 -4.73
N PHE A 98 22.54 17.94 -5.16
CA PHE A 98 22.67 16.75 -4.32
C PHE A 98 23.48 15.68 -5.05
N ASP A 99 24.29 14.93 -4.31
CA ASP A 99 25.00 13.78 -4.88
C ASP A 99 24.01 12.63 -5.10
N VAL A 100 23.13 12.39 -4.11
CA VAL A 100 22.12 11.33 -4.18
C VAL A 100 20.73 11.88 -3.88
N VAL A 101 19.77 11.52 -4.72
CA VAL A 101 18.34 11.75 -4.45
C VAL A 101 17.63 10.40 -4.38
N ILE A 102 16.87 10.16 -3.30
CA ILE A 102 16.07 8.94 -3.12
C ILE A 102 14.58 9.30 -3.20
N CYS A 103 13.86 8.73 -4.15
CA CYS A 103 12.41 8.86 -4.28
C CYS A 103 11.73 7.60 -3.70
N ASP A 104 11.25 7.68 -2.46
CA ASP A 104 10.52 6.57 -1.83
C ASP A 104 9.03 6.60 -2.19
N GLU A 105 8.46 5.41 -2.50
CA GLU A 105 7.09 5.25 -3.01
C GLU A 105 6.83 6.19 -4.22
N ALA A 106 7.70 6.09 -5.22
CA ALA A 106 7.77 7.00 -6.37
C ALA A 106 6.48 7.05 -7.22
N GLN A 107 5.52 6.14 -7.03
CA GLN A 107 4.19 6.26 -7.65
C GLN A 107 3.42 7.53 -7.23
N HIS A 108 3.90 8.25 -6.21
CA HIS A 108 3.36 9.55 -5.79
C HIS A 108 3.94 10.75 -6.54
N LEU A 109 4.89 10.55 -7.45
CA LEU A 109 5.40 11.60 -8.35
C LEU A 109 4.33 11.97 -9.39
N SER A 110 3.56 13.03 -9.09
CA SER A 110 2.66 13.66 -10.06
C SER A 110 3.45 14.39 -11.16
N GLU A 111 2.82 14.74 -12.27
CA GLU A 111 3.47 15.48 -13.37
C GLU A 111 4.17 16.75 -12.87
N ALA A 112 3.51 17.55 -12.03
CA ALA A 112 4.13 18.75 -11.45
C ALA A 112 5.39 18.45 -10.63
N ARG A 113 5.38 17.34 -9.84
CA ARG A 113 6.55 16.92 -9.07
C ARG A 113 7.66 16.34 -9.94
N GLN A 114 7.32 15.73 -11.08
CA GLN A 114 8.30 15.30 -12.08
C GLN A 114 9.04 16.49 -12.69
N GLU A 115 8.33 17.59 -12.97
CA GLU A 115 8.96 18.83 -13.45
C GLU A 115 9.92 19.41 -12.41
N SER A 116 9.50 19.54 -11.14
CA SER A 116 10.41 19.99 -10.07
C SER A 116 11.60 19.04 -9.84
N LEU A 117 11.43 17.72 -10.04
CA LEU A 117 12.55 16.77 -9.91
C LEU A 117 13.61 16.99 -11.01
N LYS A 118 13.20 17.39 -12.21
CA LYS A 118 14.15 17.68 -13.32
C LYS A 118 15.02 18.91 -13.09
N THR A 119 14.57 19.87 -12.26
CA THR A 119 15.37 21.07 -11.96
C THR A 119 16.41 20.84 -10.88
N ILE A 120 16.35 19.71 -10.15
CA ILE A 120 17.36 19.38 -9.15
C ILE A 120 18.61 18.84 -9.86
N HIS A 121 19.77 19.38 -9.51
CA HIS A 121 21.06 18.91 -10.02
C HIS A 121 21.51 17.67 -9.22
N ILE A 122 21.33 16.49 -9.82
CA ILE A 122 21.73 15.20 -9.20
C ILE A 122 23.09 14.81 -9.78
N GLN A 123 24.12 14.83 -8.93
CA GLN A 123 25.51 14.65 -9.37
C GLN A 123 25.85 13.19 -9.68
N ASP A 124 25.47 12.28 -8.80
CA ASP A 124 25.89 10.88 -8.88
C ASP A 124 24.72 9.93 -9.15
N LEU A 125 23.64 9.91 -8.32
CA LEU A 125 22.63 8.88 -8.44
C LEU A 125 21.23 9.33 -7.99
N LEU A 126 20.24 9.07 -8.83
CA LEU A 126 18.81 9.06 -8.47
C LEU A 126 18.39 7.62 -8.16
N ILE A 127 17.92 7.36 -6.95
CA ILE A 127 17.37 6.06 -6.54
C ILE A 127 15.86 6.15 -6.45
N VAL A 128 15.15 5.29 -7.16
CA VAL A 128 13.70 5.28 -7.24
C VAL A 128 13.15 3.99 -6.64
N LEU A 129 12.40 4.10 -5.55
CA LEU A 129 11.83 2.97 -4.84
C LEU A 129 10.32 2.88 -5.09
N SER A 130 9.85 1.73 -5.53
CA SER A 130 8.42 1.45 -5.64
C SER A 130 8.17 -0.06 -5.69
N ALA A 131 7.00 -0.49 -5.20
CA ALA A 131 6.53 -1.85 -5.46
C ALA A 131 5.86 -1.94 -6.84
N THR A 132 5.31 -0.83 -7.34
CA THR A 132 4.61 -0.75 -8.62
C THR A 132 4.78 0.63 -9.23
N LEU A 133 5.36 0.70 -10.43
CA LEU A 133 5.45 1.94 -11.20
C LEU A 133 4.52 1.88 -12.40
N LYS A 134 3.80 2.95 -12.65
CA LYS A 134 3.04 3.13 -13.87
C LYS A 134 3.98 3.27 -15.08
N LYS A 135 3.50 2.88 -16.25
CA LYS A 135 4.29 2.96 -17.49
C LYS A 135 4.77 4.39 -17.78
N GLU A 136 3.93 5.38 -17.51
CA GLU A 136 4.24 6.80 -17.71
C GLU A 136 5.46 7.23 -16.87
N LEU A 137 5.53 6.82 -15.61
CA LEU A 137 6.69 7.08 -14.74
C LEU A 137 7.95 6.33 -15.20
N CYS A 138 7.81 5.09 -15.66
CA CYS A 138 8.95 4.37 -16.24
C CYS A 138 9.51 5.09 -17.48
N TRP A 139 8.62 5.64 -18.33
CA TRP A 139 9.01 6.45 -19.48
C TRP A 139 9.68 7.77 -19.06
N PHE A 140 9.15 8.45 -18.04
CA PHE A 140 9.74 9.66 -17.50
C PHE A 140 11.20 9.45 -17.07
N PHE A 141 11.48 8.42 -16.27
CA PHE A 141 12.85 8.14 -15.84
C PHE A 141 13.77 7.79 -17.01
N LYS A 142 13.33 6.94 -17.93
CA LYS A 142 14.13 6.59 -19.12
C LYS A 142 14.41 7.77 -20.05
N ALA A 143 13.49 8.70 -20.16
CA ALA A 143 13.63 9.84 -21.04
C ALA A 143 14.59 10.92 -20.48
N ASN A 144 14.69 11.03 -19.15
CA ASN A 144 15.44 12.10 -18.51
C ASN A 144 16.76 11.64 -17.87
N TYR A 145 16.95 10.33 -17.64
CA TYR A 145 18.11 9.78 -16.94
C TYR A 145 18.61 8.50 -17.62
N LYS A 146 19.92 8.23 -17.49
CA LYS A 146 20.49 6.93 -17.84
C LYS A 146 20.03 5.90 -16.80
N THR A 147 18.89 5.26 -17.07
CA THR A 147 18.11 4.50 -16.09
C THR A 147 18.34 3.00 -16.20
N GLU A 148 18.68 2.39 -15.08
CA GLU A 148 18.69 0.94 -14.90
C GLU A 148 17.52 0.48 -14.01
N PHE A 149 16.93 -0.67 -14.36
CA PHE A 149 15.81 -1.24 -13.63
C PHE A 149 16.20 -2.55 -12.98
N ILE A 150 15.81 -2.70 -11.70
CA ILE A 150 15.82 -3.98 -11.00
C ILE A 150 14.38 -4.26 -10.61
N LYS A 151 13.86 -5.38 -11.08
CA LYS A 151 12.47 -5.77 -10.88
C LYS A 151 12.40 -7.14 -10.25
N CYS A 152 11.54 -7.28 -9.26
CA CYS A 152 11.11 -8.54 -8.69
C CYS A 152 9.71 -8.33 -8.13
N ASP A 153 8.75 -9.01 -8.68
CA ASP A 153 7.37 -8.91 -8.21
C ASP A 153 7.14 -9.81 -6.98
N ILE A 154 5.92 -9.78 -6.44
CA ILE A 154 5.58 -10.58 -5.24
C ILE A 154 5.62 -12.08 -5.55
N LYS A 155 5.18 -12.48 -6.74
CA LYS A 155 5.15 -13.88 -7.15
C LYS A 155 6.56 -14.45 -7.26
N GLU A 156 7.43 -13.76 -8.00
CA GLU A 156 8.85 -14.12 -8.11
C GLU A 156 9.54 -14.17 -6.73
N ALA A 157 9.22 -13.21 -5.85
CA ALA A 157 9.81 -13.17 -4.50
C ALA A 157 9.31 -14.30 -3.60
N ILE A 158 8.11 -14.85 -3.84
CA ILE A 158 7.59 -16.03 -3.14
C ILE A 158 8.24 -17.30 -3.72
N GLU A 159 8.31 -17.43 -5.06
CA GLU A 159 8.94 -18.56 -5.75
C GLU A 159 10.42 -18.72 -5.35
N ASP A 160 11.10 -17.62 -5.06
CA ASP A 160 12.51 -17.59 -4.62
C ASP A 160 12.68 -17.62 -3.08
N ASP A 161 11.63 -17.96 -2.31
CA ASP A 161 11.62 -18.02 -0.84
C ASP A 161 12.06 -16.71 -0.12
N VAL A 162 12.02 -15.57 -0.82
CA VAL A 162 12.33 -14.25 -0.25
C VAL A 162 11.18 -13.73 0.61
N LEU A 163 9.95 -14.02 0.19
CA LEU A 163 8.72 -13.72 0.91
C LEU A 163 7.94 -15.00 1.19
N PRO A 164 7.34 -15.14 2.38
CA PRO A 164 6.52 -16.30 2.70
C PRO A 164 5.21 -16.27 1.92
N GLU A 165 4.75 -17.40 1.46
CA GLU A 165 3.47 -17.52 0.80
C GLU A 165 2.31 -17.54 1.81
N PRO A 166 1.26 -16.70 1.66
CA PRO A 166 0.13 -16.68 2.56
C PRO A 166 -0.85 -17.83 2.27
N THR A 167 -1.55 -18.30 3.30
CA THR A 167 -2.80 -19.04 3.11
C THR A 167 -3.95 -18.03 3.00
N ILE A 168 -4.74 -18.09 1.93
CA ILE A 168 -5.84 -17.17 1.67
C ILE A 168 -7.17 -17.89 1.86
N TYR A 169 -7.96 -17.44 2.82
CA TYR A 169 -9.31 -17.93 3.04
C TYR A 169 -10.31 -16.96 2.38
N LEU A 170 -11.03 -17.44 1.37
CA LEU A 170 -12.13 -16.74 0.73
C LEU A 170 -13.43 -17.13 1.42
N LEU A 171 -14.15 -16.14 1.95
CA LEU A 171 -15.45 -16.35 2.60
C LEU A 171 -16.55 -15.67 1.76
N PRO A 172 -17.21 -16.40 0.86
CA PRO A 172 -18.31 -15.88 0.07
C PRO A 172 -19.53 -15.59 0.95
N LEU A 173 -20.11 -14.42 0.78
CA LEU A 173 -21.30 -13.93 1.46
C LEU A 173 -22.37 -13.64 0.42
N LYS A 174 -23.65 -13.70 0.81
CA LYS A 174 -24.76 -13.33 -0.04
C LYS A 174 -25.44 -12.08 0.50
N LEU A 175 -25.79 -11.16 -0.39
CA LEU A 175 -26.62 -10.03 -0.01
C LEU A 175 -28.00 -10.54 0.36
N ASP A 176 -28.48 -10.10 1.52
CA ASP A 176 -29.83 -10.46 1.98
C ASP A 176 -30.89 -9.82 1.07
N ASN A 177 -31.85 -10.63 0.66
CA ASN A 177 -32.99 -10.20 -0.12
C ASN A 177 -34.27 -10.09 0.74
N SER A 178 -34.18 -10.25 2.04
CA SER A 178 -35.28 -9.94 2.94
C SER A 178 -35.46 -8.43 3.09
N VAL A 179 -36.70 -8.00 3.38
CA VAL A 179 -37.04 -6.58 3.52
C VAL A 179 -36.39 -6.02 4.80
N CYS A 180 -35.69 -4.93 4.65
CA CYS A 180 -35.04 -4.22 5.75
C CYS A 180 -35.17 -2.71 5.57
N GLN A 181 -34.87 -1.95 6.64
CA GLN A 181 -34.91 -0.51 6.62
C GLN A 181 -33.52 0.09 6.49
N TYR A 182 -33.34 0.98 5.53
CA TYR A 182 -32.11 1.77 5.38
C TYR A 182 -32.34 3.23 5.70
N LYS A 183 -31.42 3.83 6.43
CA LYS A 183 -31.39 5.29 6.60
C LYS A 183 -30.75 5.92 5.37
N TYR A 184 -31.51 6.78 4.70
CA TYR A 184 -30.97 7.58 3.61
C TYR A 184 -30.48 8.92 4.15
N ASP A 185 -29.18 9.11 4.15
CA ASP A 185 -28.48 10.18 4.90
C ASP A 185 -28.87 11.60 4.46
N LYS A 186 -29.10 11.80 3.15
CA LYS A 186 -29.33 13.11 2.57
C LYS A 186 -30.65 13.78 2.98
N PHE A 187 -31.64 13.01 3.42
CA PHE A 187 -32.98 13.52 3.76
C PHE A 187 -33.51 12.96 5.09
N LYS A 188 -32.69 12.25 5.86
CA LYS A 188 -33.09 11.53 7.10
C LYS A 188 -34.35 10.65 6.92
N LYS A 189 -34.60 10.21 5.69
CA LYS A 189 -35.71 9.32 5.37
C LYS A 189 -35.27 7.86 5.53
N THR A 190 -36.13 7.05 6.10
CA THR A 190 -35.97 5.60 6.12
C THR A 190 -36.55 5.03 4.83
N ILE A 191 -35.73 4.28 4.11
CA ILE A 191 -36.15 3.56 2.90
C ILE A 191 -36.34 2.10 3.29
N ILE A 192 -37.45 1.52 2.89
CA ILE A 192 -37.74 0.10 3.04
C ILE A 192 -37.28 -0.59 1.76
N GLY A 193 -36.44 -1.60 1.90
CA GLY A 193 -35.90 -2.32 0.76
C GLY A 193 -35.13 -3.55 1.19
N THR A 194 -34.43 -4.18 0.24
CA THR A 194 -33.53 -5.31 0.50
C THR A 194 -32.09 -4.89 0.27
N GLN A 195 -31.11 -5.60 0.86
CA GLN A 195 -29.69 -5.34 0.58
C GLN A 195 -29.40 -5.46 -0.92
N LEU A 196 -29.90 -6.51 -1.56
CA LEU A 196 -29.75 -6.70 -3.00
C LEU A 196 -30.36 -5.57 -3.81
N GLY A 197 -31.58 -5.12 -3.46
CA GLY A 197 -32.24 -4.00 -4.12
C GLY A 197 -31.46 -2.69 -4.00
N TYR A 198 -30.90 -2.43 -2.81
CA TYR A 198 -30.09 -1.23 -2.60
C TYR A 198 -28.79 -1.29 -3.40
N TYR A 199 -28.10 -2.44 -3.43
CA TYR A 199 -26.92 -2.65 -4.25
C TYR A 199 -27.20 -2.41 -5.75
N ASN A 200 -28.30 -2.95 -6.27
CA ASN A 200 -28.71 -2.77 -7.66
C ASN A 200 -28.99 -1.29 -7.99
N ASN A 201 -29.60 -0.55 -7.07
CA ASN A 201 -29.81 0.88 -7.23
C ASN A 201 -28.47 1.65 -7.31
N MET A 202 -27.48 1.28 -6.49
CA MET A 202 -26.14 1.88 -6.55
C MET A 202 -25.46 1.56 -7.88
N CYS A 203 -25.58 0.35 -8.40
CA CYS A 203 -25.06 -0.03 -9.72
C CYS A 203 -25.71 0.79 -10.84
N SER A 204 -27.02 0.96 -10.82
CA SER A 204 -27.77 1.78 -11.79
C SER A 204 -27.32 3.25 -11.76
N LEU A 205 -27.05 3.80 -10.56
CA LEU A 205 -26.53 5.17 -10.41
C LEU A 205 -25.11 5.31 -10.97
N ILE A 206 -24.24 4.33 -10.73
CA ILE A 206 -22.89 4.28 -11.29
C ILE A 206 -22.94 4.27 -12.81
N ASP A 207 -23.79 3.43 -13.41
CA ASP A 207 -23.95 3.33 -14.86
C ASP A 207 -24.51 4.61 -15.47
N PHE A 208 -25.42 5.29 -14.75
CA PHE A 208 -25.92 6.59 -15.17
C PHE A 208 -24.79 7.65 -15.22
N TYR A 209 -23.99 7.79 -14.16
CA TYR A 209 -22.90 8.76 -14.14
C TYR A 209 -21.79 8.41 -15.16
N LYS A 210 -21.47 7.12 -15.32
CA LYS A 210 -20.54 6.63 -16.33
C LYS A 210 -20.97 7.03 -17.73
N ARG A 211 -22.23 6.76 -18.11
CA ARG A 211 -22.79 7.14 -19.41
C ARG A 211 -22.73 8.65 -19.62
N LYS A 212 -23.14 9.44 -18.62
CA LYS A 212 -23.08 10.91 -18.68
C LYS A 212 -21.65 11.42 -18.86
N TYR A 213 -20.66 10.82 -18.18
CA TYR A 213 -19.26 11.17 -18.38
C TYR A 213 -18.77 10.81 -19.79
N MET A 214 -19.10 9.60 -20.27
CA MET A 214 -18.67 9.15 -21.60
C MET A 214 -19.19 10.05 -22.72
N THR A 215 -20.41 10.60 -22.56
CA THR A 215 -21.02 11.51 -23.53
C THR A 215 -20.47 12.93 -23.40
N SER A 216 -20.37 13.49 -22.19
CA SER A 216 -20.06 14.89 -21.96
C SER A 216 -18.55 15.17 -21.78
N LYS A 217 -17.76 14.16 -21.40
CA LYS A 217 -16.34 14.25 -21.00
C LYS A 217 -16.05 15.26 -19.87
N ARG A 218 -17.10 15.74 -19.17
CA ARG A 218 -16.96 16.71 -18.09
C ARG A 218 -16.36 16.09 -16.85
N GLU A 219 -15.31 16.69 -16.30
CA GLU A 219 -14.59 16.22 -15.11
C GLU A 219 -15.53 16.08 -13.90
N PHE A 220 -16.50 16.99 -13.74
CA PHE A 220 -17.54 16.89 -12.71
C PHE A 220 -18.30 15.54 -12.77
N MET A 221 -18.68 15.07 -13.97
CA MET A 221 -19.38 13.79 -14.13
C MET A 221 -18.48 12.60 -13.81
N LYS A 222 -17.20 12.69 -14.13
CA LYS A 222 -16.18 11.70 -13.76
C LYS A 222 -16.05 11.59 -12.24
N ASN A 223 -16.01 12.72 -11.54
CA ASN A 223 -15.92 12.76 -10.09
C ASN A 223 -17.14 12.15 -9.42
N LEU A 224 -18.36 12.43 -9.94
CA LEU A 224 -19.59 11.79 -9.46
C LEU A 224 -19.57 10.27 -9.68
N TRP A 225 -19.12 9.83 -10.84
CA TRP A 225 -19.00 8.40 -11.15
C TRP A 225 -18.01 7.71 -10.19
N LEU A 226 -16.79 8.25 -10.03
CA LEU A 226 -15.77 7.68 -9.14
C LEU A 226 -16.25 7.67 -7.68
N ARG A 227 -16.94 8.73 -7.24
CA ARG A 227 -17.53 8.80 -5.91
C ARG A 227 -18.59 7.71 -5.71
N ALA A 228 -19.50 7.53 -6.64
CA ALA A 228 -20.52 6.48 -6.56
C ALA A 228 -19.91 5.06 -6.52
N CYS A 229 -18.81 4.81 -7.28
CA CYS A 229 -18.07 3.56 -7.21
C CYS A 229 -17.46 3.32 -5.80
N ASN A 230 -16.85 4.35 -5.21
CA ASN A 230 -16.27 4.28 -3.87
C ASN A 230 -17.36 4.08 -2.79
N ASP A 231 -18.48 4.79 -2.90
CA ASP A 231 -19.61 4.68 -1.98
C ASP A 231 -20.19 3.26 -1.99
N ARG A 232 -20.29 2.61 -3.15
CA ARG A 232 -20.71 1.21 -3.26
C ARG A 232 -19.74 0.26 -2.53
N LEU A 233 -18.44 0.39 -2.75
CA LEU A 233 -17.44 -0.47 -2.07
C LEU A 233 -17.43 -0.23 -0.56
N LYS A 234 -17.56 1.04 -0.13
CA LYS A 234 -17.69 1.40 1.28
C LYS A 234 -18.91 0.74 1.90
N TRP A 235 -20.07 0.85 1.24
CA TRP A 235 -21.30 0.23 1.72
C TRP A 235 -21.20 -1.30 1.83
N LEU A 236 -20.65 -2.00 0.82
CA LEU A 236 -20.40 -3.44 0.90
C LEU A 236 -19.50 -3.81 2.09
N SER A 237 -18.47 -3.01 2.34
CA SER A 237 -17.58 -3.19 3.49
C SER A 237 -18.34 -3.06 4.82
N GLU A 238 -19.23 -2.07 4.94
CA GLU A 238 -20.04 -1.83 6.14
C GLU A 238 -21.03 -2.99 6.40
N GLN A 239 -21.58 -3.60 5.35
CA GLN A 239 -22.50 -4.74 5.50
C GLN A 239 -21.81 -5.99 6.08
N LYS A 240 -20.47 -6.06 6.07
CA LYS A 240 -19.68 -7.19 6.63
C LYS A 240 -19.31 -7.02 8.11
N GLU A 241 -19.65 -5.91 8.75
CA GLU A 241 -19.19 -5.59 10.11
C GLU A 241 -19.46 -6.73 11.12
N ASP A 242 -20.64 -7.33 11.11
CA ASP A 242 -20.98 -8.38 12.06
C ASP A 242 -20.23 -9.68 11.75
N THR A 243 -20.07 -10.04 10.49
CA THR A 243 -19.22 -11.18 10.07
C THR A 243 -17.78 -10.98 10.55
N ILE A 244 -17.24 -9.77 10.37
CA ILE A 244 -15.86 -9.44 10.84
C ILE A 244 -15.74 -9.55 12.35
N LYS A 245 -16.73 -9.10 13.13
CA LYS A 245 -16.72 -9.25 14.61
C LYS A 245 -16.66 -10.72 15.01
N VAL A 246 -17.42 -11.58 14.34
CA VAL A 246 -17.40 -13.03 14.60
C VAL A 246 -16.02 -13.62 14.28
N ILE A 247 -15.42 -13.22 13.12
CA ILE A 247 -14.06 -13.63 12.77
C ILE A 247 -13.06 -13.20 13.84
N LEU A 248 -13.10 -11.94 14.27
CA LEU A 248 -12.19 -11.36 15.27
C LEU A 248 -12.32 -12.07 16.63
N ASN A 249 -13.53 -12.37 17.06
CA ASN A 249 -13.76 -13.11 18.31
C ASN A 249 -13.15 -14.52 18.25
N LYS A 250 -13.29 -15.22 17.12
CA LYS A 250 -12.69 -16.54 16.92
C LYS A 250 -11.17 -16.49 16.90
N LEU A 251 -10.61 -15.43 16.32
CA LEU A 251 -9.16 -15.27 16.11
C LEU A 251 -8.46 -14.40 17.17
N ASN A 252 -9.10 -14.17 18.33
CA ASN A 252 -8.64 -13.26 19.37
C ASN A 252 -7.27 -13.62 19.99
N ARG A 253 -6.80 -14.84 19.78
CA ARG A 253 -5.47 -15.32 20.23
C ARG A 253 -4.34 -14.88 19.33
N TYR A 254 -4.63 -14.53 18.07
CA TYR A 254 -3.66 -14.24 17.03
C TYR A 254 -3.49 -12.74 16.82
N ARG A 255 -2.32 -12.35 16.32
CA ARG A 255 -2.03 -10.96 15.96
C ARG A 255 -2.66 -10.66 14.62
N THR A 256 -3.63 -9.74 14.61
CA THR A 256 -4.54 -9.51 13.49
C THR A 256 -4.60 -8.05 13.11
N LEU A 257 -4.55 -7.77 11.80
CA LEU A 257 -4.82 -6.47 11.21
C LEU A 257 -6.10 -6.54 10.37
N THR A 258 -7.05 -5.63 10.61
CA THR A 258 -8.26 -5.48 9.80
C THR A 258 -8.19 -4.22 8.95
N PHE A 259 -8.32 -4.36 7.63
CA PHE A 259 -8.37 -3.25 6.68
C PHE A 259 -9.82 -2.80 6.48
N CYS A 260 -10.13 -1.60 6.93
CA CYS A 260 -11.47 -1.00 6.91
C CYS A 260 -11.63 0.02 5.79
N SER A 261 -12.88 0.34 5.44
CA SER A 261 -13.24 1.31 4.40
C SER A 261 -13.32 2.74 4.92
N SER A 262 -13.61 2.93 6.20
CA SER A 262 -13.81 4.24 6.83
C SER A 262 -13.26 4.28 8.24
N ILE A 263 -13.10 5.50 8.76
CA ILE A 263 -12.68 5.74 10.14
C ILE A 263 -13.75 5.19 11.11
N GLU A 264 -15.01 5.45 10.85
CA GLU A 264 -16.14 4.97 11.64
C GLU A 264 -16.15 3.45 11.75
N GLN A 265 -15.82 2.75 10.66
CA GLN A 265 -15.71 1.30 10.65
C GLN A 265 -14.54 0.80 11.49
N THR A 266 -13.40 1.53 11.51
CA THR A 266 -12.27 1.13 12.38
C THR A 266 -12.67 1.16 13.85
N GLU A 267 -13.45 2.17 14.27
CA GLU A 267 -13.92 2.33 15.64
C GLU A 267 -14.94 1.27 16.07
N LYS A 268 -15.81 0.85 15.14
CA LYS A 268 -16.81 -0.21 15.39
C LYS A 268 -16.20 -1.62 15.50
N LEU A 269 -15.10 -1.87 14.79
CA LEU A 269 -14.46 -3.19 14.70
C LEU A 269 -13.31 -3.38 15.68
N GLY A 270 -12.76 -2.33 16.27
CA GLY A 270 -11.66 -2.46 17.20
C GLY A 270 -11.43 -1.27 18.09
N LYS A 271 -10.83 -1.51 19.26
CA LYS A 271 -10.45 -0.46 20.23
C LYS A 271 -9.20 0.30 19.77
N PHE A 272 -8.28 -0.38 19.11
CA PHE A 272 -6.98 0.17 18.71
C PHE A 272 -7.00 0.50 17.21
N CYS A 273 -7.44 1.73 16.92
CA CYS A 273 -7.70 2.20 15.56
C CYS A 273 -6.52 3.04 15.03
N ILE A 274 -6.00 2.67 13.88
CA ILE A 274 -4.94 3.40 13.19
C ILE A 274 -5.55 4.13 11.99
N ASN A 275 -5.74 5.45 12.14
CA ASN A 275 -6.32 6.30 11.11
C ASN A 275 -5.81 7.75 11.22
N SER A 276 -6.04 8.58 10.18
CA SER A 276 -5.50 9.94 10.09
C SER A 276 -6.04 10.93 11.13
N LYS A 277 -7.16 10.63 11.77
CA LYS A 277 -7.76 11.49 12.82
C LYS A 277 -7.35 11.07 14.22
N ASN A 278 -6.88 9.84 14.41
CA ASN A 278 -6.51 9.35 15.73
C ASN A 278 -5.07 9.72 16.09
N LYS A 279 -4.90 10.65 17.02
CA LYS A 279 -3.58 11.09 17.52
C LYS A 279 -2.76 9.96 18.16
N LYS A 280 -3.41 8.90 18.63
CA LYS A 280 -2.77 7.73 19.25
C LYS A 280 -2.39 6.64 18.22
N SER A 281 -2.51 6.90 16.94
CA SER A 281 -2.20 5.90 15.90
C SER A 281 -0.76 5.38 15.99
N VAL A 282 0.21 6.24 16.28
CA VAL A 282 1.62 5.88 16.48
C VAL A 282 1.79 5.03 17.73
N GLU A 283 1.22 5.46 18.87
CA GLU A 283 1.23 4.71 20.14
C GLU A 283 0.65 3.30 19.95
N TYR A 284 -0.51 3.18 19.30
CA TYR A 284 -1.15 1.88 19.05
C TYR A 284 -0.34 0.98 18.14
N LEU A 285 0.36 1.56 17.16
CA LEU A 285 1.27 0.83 16.31
C LEU A 285 2.47 0.29 17.10
N ASP A 286 3.06 1.12 17.97
CA ASP A 286 4.17 0.71 18.84
C ASP A 286 3.71 -0.37 19.83
N MET A 287 2.54 -0.23 20.45
CA MET A 287 1.95 -1.26 21.31
C MET A 287 1.73 -2.58 20.55
N PHE A 288 1.28 -2.51 19.30
CA PHE A 288 1.14 -3.69 18.46
C PHE A 288 2.51 -4.31 18.16
N ASN A 289 3.49 -3.54 17.72
CA ASN A 289 4.82 -4.04 17.40
C ASN A 289 5.55 -4.63 18.63
N ASN A 290 5.32 -4.05 19.80
CA ASN A 290 5.84 -4.54 21.10
C ASN A 290 5.01 -5.69 21.70
N LYS A 291 4.06 -6.27 20.93
CA LYS A 291 3.22 -7.42 21.34
C LYS A 291 2.30 -7.15 22.56
N GLN A 292 2.07 -5.89 22.91
CA GLN A 292 1.18 -5.50 24.02
C GLN A 292 -0.31 -5.65 23.66
N ILE A 293 -0.63 -5.49 22.37
CA ILE A 293 -1.97 -5.68 21.83
C ILE A 293 -1.93 -6.66 20.65
N LYS A 294 -3.03 -7.38 20.43
CA LYS A 294 -3.12 -8.42 19.39
C LYS A 294 -3.91 -8.01 18.17
N HIS A 295 -4.79 -7.03 18.28
CA HIS A 295 -5.66 -6.62 17.19
C HIS A 295 -5.60 -5.11 16.98
N ILE A 296 -5.43 -4.72 15.71
CA ILE A 296 -5.53 -3.34 15.24
C ILE A 296 -6.45 -3.26 14.02
N THR A 297 -7.17 -2.16 13.92
CA THR A 297 -7.95 -1.82 12.72
C THR A 297 -7.31 -0.65 12.00
N SER A 298 -7.36 -0.61 10.69
CA SER A 298 -6.78 0.48 9.91
C SER A 298 -7.62 0.91 8.74
N CYS A 299 -7.66 2.22 8.50
CA CYS A 299 -8.20 2.82 7.31
C CYS A 299 -7.14 3.70 6.65
N ASN A 300 -6.67 3.30 5.45
CA ASN A 300 -5.74 4.01 4.56
C ASN A 300 -4.30 4.26 5.04
N ILE A 301 -4.02 4.39 6.35
CA ILE A 301 -2.67 4.73 6.84
C ILE A 301 -1.68 3.59 6.66
N LEU A 302 -2.09 2.36 6.94
CA LEU A 302 -1.21 1.19 6.84
C LEU A 302 -1.04 0.66 5.42
N ASN A 303 -1.53 1.37 4.41
CA ASN A 303 -1.26 1.01 3.02
C ASN A 303 0.20 1.31 2.62
N GLU A 304 0.90 2.25 3.31
CA GLU A 304 2.23 2.72 2.93
C GLU A 304 3.19 2.78 4.13
N SER A 305 4.45 2.45 3.90
CA SER A 305 5.67 2.70 4.72
C SER A 305 5.61 2.43 6.23
N VAL A 306 4.63 1.68 6.75
CA VAL A 306 4.56 1.28 8.15
C VAL A 306 5.07 -0.15 8.31
N ASN A 307 5.98 -0.36 9.25
CA ASN A 307 6.48 -1.69 9.57
C ASN A 307 5.57 -2.36 10.60
N LEU A 308 5.02 -3.53 10.27
CA LEU A 308 4.27 -4.37 11.19
C LEU A 308 5.12 -5.60 11.54
N VAL A 309 5.44 -5.72 12.81
CA VAL A 309 6.22 -6.85 13.32
C VAL A 309 5.26 -7.98 13.65
N ASP A 310 5.53 -9.18 13.08
CA ASP A 310 4.87 -10.43 13.46
C ASP A 310 3.31 -10.39 13.38
N CYS A 311 2.75 -9.71 12.37
CA CYS A 311 1.33 -9.71 12.08
C CYS A 311 0.97 -10.97 11.29
N ARG A 312 0.28 -11.93 11.92
CA ARG A 312 -0.02 -13.22 11.30
C ARG A 312 -1.24 -13.18 10.39
N ILE A 313 -2.28 -12.44 10.78
CA ILE A 313 -3.57 -12.48 10.09
C ILE A 313 -3.94 -11.10 9.56
N GLY A 314 -4.29 -11.03 8.30
CA GLY A 314 -4.93 -9.89 7.68
C GLY A 314 -6.38 -10.17 7.33
N ILE A 315 -7.31 -9.29 7.73
CA ILE A 315 -8.71 -9.37 7.34
C ILE A 315 -9.02 -8.21 6.39
N PHE A 316 -9.45 -8.53 5.19
CA PHE A 316 -9.81 -7.54 4.17
C PHE A 316 -11.30 -7.24 4.22
N CYS A 317 -11.72 -6.40 5.16
CA CYS A 317 -13.11 -5.94 5.23
C CYS A 317 -13.45 -5.07 4.02
N ASN A 318 -12.53 -4.22 3.58
CA ASN A 318 -12.67 -3.38 2.39
C ASN A 318 -11.81 -3.91 1.25
N LEU A 319 -12.43 -4.32 0.15
CA LEU A 319 -11.75 -4.66 -1.09
C LEU A 319 -11.53 -3.41 -1.93
N ASN A 320 -10.40 -3.31 -2.59
CA ASN A 320 -10.02 -2.12 -3.35
C ASN A 320 -9.68 -2.47 -4.79
N ALA A 321 -10.06 -1.60 -5.72
CA ALA A 321 -9.78 -1.78 -7.14
C ALA A 321 -8.34 -1.40 -7.54
N SER A 322 -7.60 -0.72 -6.66
CA SER A 322 -6.22 -0.31 -6.93
C SER A 322 -5.26 -1.47 -6.68
N ASP A 323 -4.58 -1.93 -7.71
CA ASP A 323 -3.55 -2.96 -7.63
C ASP A 323 -2.41 -2.57 -6.68
N ILE A 324 -2.09 -1.26 -6.62
CA ILE A 324 -1.09 -0.71 -5.70
C ILE A 324 -1.49 -0.97 -4.26
N ILE A 325 -2.74 -0.64 -3.89
CA ILE A 325 -3.23 -0.81 -2.52
C ILE A 325 -3.29 -2.30 -2.15
N VAL A 326 -3.73 -3.15 -3.06
CA VAL A 326 -3.78 -4.61 -2.84
C VAL A 326 -2.38 -5.15 -2.57
N LYS A 327 -1.42 -4.84 -3.43
CA LYS A 327 -0.01 -5.27 -3.28
C LYS A 327 0.63 -4.74 -2.00
N GLN A 328 0.35 -3.49 -1.63
CA GLN A 328 0.86 -2.91 -0.39
C GLN A 328 0.28 -3.59 0.85
N ARG A 329 -1.02 -3.87 0.89
CA ARG A 329 -1.67 -4.60 1.99
C ARG A 329 -1.13 -6.01 2.14
N ASN A 330 -1.05 -6.75 1.04
CA ASN A 330 -0.48 -8.09 1.03
C ASN A 330 0.96 -8.09 1.58
N GLY A 331 1.81 -7.21 1.06
CA GLY A 331 3.21 -7.12 1.49
C GLY A 331 3.42 -6.75 2.96
N ARG A 332 2.41 -6.18 3.65
CA ARG A 332 2.48 -5.96 5.12
C ARG A 332 2.33 -7.25 5.91
N LEU A 333 1.56 -8.19 5.40
CA LEU A 333 1.30 -9.48 6.02
C LEU A 333 2.40 -10.50 5.73
N LEU A 334 3.08 -10.39 4.58
CA LEU A 334 4.16 -11.28 4.16
C LEU A 334 5.47 -11.13 4.98
N ARG A 335 5.36 -10.67 6.21
CA ARG A 335 6.49 -10.54 7.16
C ARG A 335 6.43 -11.58 8.29
N HIS A 336 5.30 -12.23 8.45
CA HIS A 336 5.13 -13.36 9.34
C HIS A 336 5.51 -14.66 8.62
N LYS A 337 6.06 -15.63 9.34
CA LYS A 337 6.53 -16.92 8.79
C LYS A 337 5.41 -17.70 8.09
N ASN A 338 4.18 -17.65 8.63
CA ASN A 338 2.99 -18.28 8.08
C ASN A 338 1.86 -17.24 8.03
N PRO A 339 1.83 -16.36 7.04
CA PRO A 339 0.81 -15.34 6.96
C PRO A 339 -0.53 -15.91 6.49
N VAL A 340 -1.61 -15.34 7.00
CA VAL A 340 -2.98 -15.72 6.64
C VAL A 340 -3.75 -14.49 6.21
N ILE A 341 -4.45 -14.59 5.11
CA ILE A 341 -5.33 -13.54 4.60
C ILE A 341 -6.76 -14.07 4.61
N ILE A 342 -7.68 -13.32 5.20
CA ILE A 342 -9.11 -13.66 5.20
C ILE A 342 -9.86 -12.61 4.43
N VAL A 343 -10.58 -13.03 3.39
CA VAL A 343 -11.28 -12.18 2.44
C VAL A 343 -12.77 -12.52 2.44
N PRO A 344 -13.57 -11.92 3.35
CA PRO A 344 -15.02 -11.99 3.21
C PRO A 344 -15.47 -11.06 2.08
N TYR A 345 -16.26 -11.59 1.16
CA TYR A 345 -16.73 -10.84 -0.01
C TYR A 345 -18.14 -11.24 -0.39
N TYR A 346 -18.89 -10.32 -0.98
CA TYR A 346 -20.23 -10.61 -1.48
C TYR A 346 -20.16 -11.18 -2.90
N GLU A 347 -20.69 -12.41 -3.06
CA GLU A 347 -20.90 -13.04 -4.37
C GLU A 347 -21.80 -12.20 -5.26
N HIS A 348 -21.63 -12.31 -6.58
CA HIS A 348 -22.43 -11.60 -7.58
C HIS A 348 -22.40 -10.07 -7.43
N THR A 349 -21.35 -9.53 -6.80
CA THR A 349 -21.11 -8.09 -6.68
C THR A 349 -19.75 -7.71 -7.26
N ARG A 350 -19.47 -6.40 -7.29
CA ARG A 350 -18.13 -5.91 -7.68
C ARG A 350 -17.00 -6.51 -6.83
N GLU A 351 -17.27 -6.98 -5.61
CA GLU A 351 -16.24 -7.57 -4.78
C GLU A 351 -15.73 -8.91 -5.33
N ALA A 352 -16.60 -9.72 -5.94
CA ALA A 352 -16.16 -10.97 -6.56
C ALA A 352 -15.06 -10.75 -7.62
N GLU A 353 -15.21 -9.72 -8.46
CA GLU A 353 -14.19 -9.34 -9.45
C GLU A 353 -12.90 -8.79 -8.81
N LEU A 354 -12.99 -8.22 -7.60
CA LEU A 354 -11.83 -7.68 -6.88
C LEU A 354 -11.06 -8.78 -6.14
N VAL A 355 -11.70 -9.89 -5.81
CA VAL A 355 -11.05 -11.07 -5.21
C VAL A 355 -9.98 -11.61 -6.16
N ASP A 356 -10.27 -11.69 -7.46
CA ASP A 356 -9.32 -12.19 -8.46
C ASP A 356 -7.99 -11.43 -8.42
N LYS A 357 -8.04 -10.10 -8.22
CA LYS A 357 -6.84 -9.26 -8.09
C LYS A 357 -6.05 -9.53 -6.80
N ILE A 358 -6.72 -9.96 -5.74
CA ILE A 358 -6.05 -10.27 -4.47
C ILE A 358 -5.27 -11.57 -4.59
N ILE A 359 -5.84 -12.54 -5.29
CA ILE A 359 -5.28 -13.90 -5.40
C ILE A 359 -4.33 -14.10 -6.58
N GLU A 360 -4.32 -13.19 -7.57
CA GLU A 360 -3.59 -13.28 -8.85
C GLU A 360 -2.11 -13.71 -8.71
N ASN A 361 -1.45 -13.34 -7.61
CA ASN A 361 -0.01 -13.58 -7.44
C ASN A 361 0.31 -14.77 -6.52
N TYR A 362 -0.67 -15.62 -6.20
CA TYR A 362 -0.50 -16.73 -5.25
C TYR A 362 -0.89 -18.06 -5.89
N ASN A 363 -0.34 -19.15 -5.36
CA ASN A 363 -0.65 -20.49 -5.84
C ASN A 363 -2.07 -20.91 -5.45
N GLU A 364 -2.74 -21.62 -6.34
CA GLU A 364 -4.12 -22.09 -6.13
C GLU A 364 -4.26 -22.98 -4.88
N ASP A 365 -3.24 -23.78 -4.56
CA ASP A 365 -3.19 -24.65 -3.39
C ASP A 365 -3.27 -23.88 -2.06
N ARG A 366 -2.94 -22.60 -2.07
CA ARG A 366 -2.97 -21.69 -0.92
C ARG A 366 -4.27 -20.90 -0.82
N ILE A 367 -5.16 -21.05 -1.81
CA ILE A 367 -6.44 -20.31 -1.87
C ILE A 367 -7.56 -21.30 -1.51
N ILE A 368 -8.20 -21.07 -0.37
CA ILE A 368 -9.21 -21.97 0.20
C ILE A 368 -10.53 -21.23 0.32
N THR A 369 -11.53 -21.65 -0.44
CA THR A 369 -12.89 -21.14 -0.24
C THR A 369 -13.54 -21.87 0.93
N ILE A 370 -14.04 -21.10 1.90
CA ILE A 370 -14.68 -21.59 3.11
C ILE A 370 -16.12 -21.09 3.19
N HIS A 371 -17.02 -21.93 3.67
CA HIS A 371 -18.41 -21.56 3.91
C HIS A 371 -18.74 -21.45 5.40
N ASN A 372 -17.84 -21.95 6.25
CA ASN A 372 -17.94 -21.88 7.69
C ASN A 372 -16.60 -21.45 8.29
N LEU A 373 -16.64 -20.56 9.28
CA LEU A 373 -15.44 -20.11 9.96
C LEU A 373 -14.66 -21.23 10.68
N ASN A 374 -15.30 -22.38 10.97
CA ASN A 374 -14.61 -23.55 11.57
C ASN A 374 -13.62 -24.21 10.61
N GLU A 375 -13.69 -23.94 9.33
CA GLU A 375 -12.77 -24.43 8.31
C GLU A 375 -11.41 -23.69 8.32
N ILE A 376 -11.32 -22.54 9.01
CA ILE A 376 -10.05 -21.82 9.17
C ILE A 376 -9.12 -22.64 10.06
N LYS A 377 -8.03 -23.12 9.49
CA LYS A 377 -6.94 -23.85 10.17
C LYS A 377 -5.72 -22.92 10.27
N LEU A 378 -5.20 -22.70 11.49
CA LEU A 378 -4.09 -21.76 11.77
C LEU A 378 -2.93 -22.47 12.46
#